data_6ee60de7932bd1a02f32cd5298f6e708
#
_entry.id   6ee60de7932bd1a02f32cd5298f6e708
#
_cell.length_a   1.000
_cell.length_b   1.000
_cell.length_c   1.000
_cell.angle_alpha   90.00
_cell.angle_beta   90.00
_cell.angle_gamma   90.00
#
_symmetry.space_group_name_H-M   'P 1'
#
loop_
_entity.id
_entity.type
_entity.pdbx_description
1 polymer ?
#
loop_
_entity_poly.entity_id
_entity_poly.type
_entity_poly.pdbx_seq_one_letter_code
_entity_poly.pdbx_strand_id
1 'polypeptide(L)'
;MKVLKLLSCIAFIIVLTSCERKYRWSPSECALQHYPARILTNNFQYKNGGGVGTLERVAGGSGWGYTGASYAVGERLKPVPDSLFVNWFSITEGKFYKGKFKLTSKKIEEALKKGQIRVYTCFAPHGRVVVYVAGKHGRAPIDRFRAIEDTSMTIAKHILKINGVKTEQEFEEKYGEKLDGSTYLKHYIKKEDSIYISKHGIPDTW
;
A
#
# COMPACT_ATOMS: atom_id res chain seq x y z
N MET A 1 -37.36 -5.26 40.66
CA MET A 1 -37.63 -5.84 39.33
C MET A 1 -37.61 -4.84 38.19
N LYS A 2 -38.16 -3.63 38.27
CA LYS A 2 -38.18 -2.64 37.17
C LYS A 2 -36.79 -2.13 36.80
N VAL A 3 -35.89 -1.85 37.75
CA VAL A 3 -34.52 -1.36 37.51
C VAL A 3 -33.66 -2.41 36.81
N LEU A 4 -33.80 -3.69 37.16
CA LEU A 4 -33.04 -4.78 36.53
C LEU A 4 -33.42 -4.97 35.05
N LYS A 5 -34.72 -4.81 34.71
CA LYS A 5 -35.20 -4.85 33.33
C LYS A 5 -34.69 -3.67 32.51
N LEU A 6 -34.63 -2.47 33.12
CA LEU A 6 -34.10 -1.27 32.44
C LEU A 6 -32.60 -1.40 32.14
N LEU A 7 -31.81 -1.90 33.10
CA LEU A 7 -30.38 -2.18 32.92
C LEU A 7 -30.12 -3.23 31.83
N SER A 8 -30.95 -4.27 31.78
CA SER A 8 -30.85 -5.30 30.72
C SER A 8 -31.17 -4.74 29.34
N CYS A 9 -32.19 -3.88 29.21
CA CYS A 9 -32.50 -3.21 27.93
C CYS A 9 -31.40 -2.26 27.50
N ILE A 10 -30.79 -1.49 28.40
CA ILE A 10 -29.69 -0.58 28.08
C ILE A 10 -28.45 -1.37 27.64
N ALA A 11 -28.09 -2.46 28.30
CA ALA A 11 -27.00 -3.35 27.94
C ALA A 11 -27.21 -3.96 26.54
N PHE A 12 -28.44 -4.37 26.22
CA PHE A 12 -28.80 -4.93 24.91
C PHE A 12 -28.72 -3.90 23.81
N ILE A 13 -29.11 -2.65 24.04
CA ILE A 13 -28.98 -1.54 23.07
C ILE A 13 -27.50 -1.22 22.80
N ILE A 14 -26.65 -1.23 23.83
CA ILE A 14 -25.21 -0.97 23.67
C ILE A 14 -24.54 -2.06 22.81
N VAL A 15 -24.93 -3.32 22.94
CA VAL A 15 -24.43 -4.43 22.14
C VAL A 15 -24.85 -4.30 20.66
N LEU A 16 -26.07 -3.81 20.40
CA LEU A 16 -26.56 -3.63 19.03
C LEU A 16 -25.90 -2.45 18.27
N THR A 17 -25.36 -1.45 18.98
CA THR A 17 -24.70 -0.29 18.36
C THR A 17 -23.24 -0.55 17.97
N SER A 18 -22.68 -1.70 18.37
CA SER A 18 -21.25 -2.04 18.14
C SER A 18 -20.99 -2.78 16.81
N CYS A 19 -22.01 -3.06 16.01
CA CYS A 19 -21.82 -3.78 14.75
C CYS A 19 -21.20 -2.87 13.69
N GLU A 20 -19.90 -2.97 13.49
CA GLU A 20 -19.18 -2.24 12.47
C GLU A 20 -19.69 -2.66 11.07
N ARG A 21 -20.14 -1.66 10.28
CA ARG A 21 -20.65 -1.93 8.93
C ARG A 21 -19.53 -2.42 8.03
N LYS A 22 -19.71 -3.57 7.39
CA LYS A 22 -18.76 -4.17 6.44
C LYS A 22 -19.22 -3.98 5.01
N TYR A 23 -18.27 -3.80 4.11
CA TYR A 23 -18.47 -3.59 2.67
C TYR A 23 -17.66 -4.60 1.87
N ARG A 24 -18.12 -4.90 0.64
CA ARG A 24 -17.34 -5.69 -0.30
C ARG A 24 -16.30 -4.77 -0.95
N TRP A 25 -15.02 -5.00 -0.66
CA TRP A 25 -13.93 -4.32 -1.33
C TRP A 25 -12.64 -5.16 -1.29
N SER A 26 -11.70 -4.83 -2.17
CA SER A 26 -10.39 -5.48 -2.26
C SER A 26 -9.29 -4.44 -2.22
N PRO A 27 -8.18 -4.70 -1.52
CA PRO A 27 -6.99 -3.87 -1.59
C PRO A 27 -6.31 -4.04 -2.95
N SER A 28 -5.57 -3.01 -3.35
CA SER A 28 -4.70 -3.07 -4.52
C SER A 28 -3.61 -2.01 -4.42
N GLU A 29 -2.70 -2.00 -5.39
CA GLU A 29 -1.67 -0.97 -5.52
C GLU A 29 -1.36 -0.65 -6.98
N CYS A 30 -0.73 0.52 -7.19
CA CYS A 30 -0.14 0.94 -8.46
C CYS A 30 1.08 1.82 -8.20
N ALA A 31 1.85 2.07 -9.25
CA ALA A 31 2.92 3.07 -9.25
C ALA A 31 2.68 4.11 -10.36
N LEU A 32 3.29 5.27 -10.23
CA LEU A 32 3.26 6.29 -11.26
C LEU A 32 3.90 5.76 -12.55
N GLN A 33 3.32 6.10 -13.71
CA GLN A 33 3.84 5.68 -15.01
C GLN A 33 5.32 6.05 -15.16
N HIS A 34 6.12 5.13 -15.67
CA HIS A 34 7.58 5.21 -15.82
C HIS A 34 8.39 5.21 -14.50
N TYR A 35 7.73 5.18 -13.33
CA TYR A 35 8.38 5.22 -12.02
C TYR A 35 7.99 3.99 -11.20
N PRO A 36 8.55 2.81 -11.51
CA PRO A 36 8.20 1.58 -10.82
C PRO A 36 8.59 1.63 -9.35
N ALA A 37 7.79 0.95 -8.54
CA ALA A 37 8.00 0.85 -7.10
C ALA A 37 7.93 -0.61 -6.66
N ARG A 38 8.87 -1.06 -5.83
CA ARG A 38 8.76 -2.35 -5.14
C ARG A 38 8.05 -2.15 -3.82
N ILE A 39 6.85 -2.69 -3.74
CA ILE A 39 6.01 -2.61 -2.55
C ILE A 39 6.47 -3.70 -1.59
N LEU A 40 6.88 -3.31 -0.38
CA LEU A 40 7.27 -4.20 0.71
C LEU A 40 6.12 -4.40 1.70
N THR A 41 5.36 -3.34 1.92
CA THR A 41 4.15 -3.36 2.76
C THR A 41 3.15 -2.35 2.22
N ASN A 42 1.92 -2.79 2.07
CA ASN A 42 0.77 -1.94 1.77
C ASN A 42 -0.43 -2.53 2.51
N ASN A 43 -0.66 -2.04 3.73
CA ASN A 43 -1.62 -2.62 4.66
C ASN A 43 -2.64 -1.58 5.12
N PHE A 44 -3.89 -1.82 4.79
CA PHE A 44 -5.06 -1.08 5.27
C PHE A 44 -5.50 -1.65 6.60
N GLN A 45 -5.47 -0.85 7.65
CA GLN A 45 -5.84 -1.24 9.00
C GLN A 45 -7.25 -0.75 9.36
N TYR A 46 -7.96 -1.52 10.15
CA TYR A 46 -9.29 -1.20 10.63
C TYR A 46 -9.23 -0.49 11.99
N LYS A 47 -10.26 0.29 12.30
CA LYS A 47 -10.35 1.03 13.57
C LYS A 47 -10.28 0.11 14.80
N ASN A 48 -10.95 -1.04 14.74
CA ASN A 48 -11.07 -1.98 15.85
C ASN A 48 -10.00 -3.10 15.82
N GLY A 49 -8.90 -2.88 15.10
CA GLY A 49 -7.82 -3.86 14.94
C GLY A 49 -7.98 -4.74 13.71
N GLY A 50 -6.90 -5.43 13.37
CA GLY A 50 -6.80 -6.18 12.12
C GLY A 50 -6.61 -5.28 10.90
N GLY A 51 -6.62 -5.89 9.73
CA GLY A 51 -6.39 -5.18 8.48
C GLY A 51 -6.29 -6.12 7.30
N VAL A 52 -6.07 -5.55 6.13
CA VAL A 52 -5.86 -6.28 4.89
C VAL A 52 -4.81 -5.57 4.04
N GLY A 53 -3.89 -6.33 3.49
CA GLY A 53 -2.80 -5.80 2.67
C GLY A 53 -2.71 -6.43 1.30
N THR A 54 -1.75 -5.95 0.54
CA THR A 54 -1.34 -6.52 -0.73
C THR A 54 -0.06 -7.36 -0.54
N LEU A 55 0.26 -8.18 -1.51
CA LEU A 55 1.48 -8.97 -1.50
C LEU A 55 2.69 -8.08 -1.81
N GLU A 56 3.87 -8.47 -1.34
CA GLU A 56 5.12 -7.87 -1.75
C GLU A 56 5.35 -8.11 -3.24
N ARG A 57 5.52 -7.05 -4.02
CA ARG A 57 5.80 -7.12 -5.45
C ARG A 57 6.31 -5.81 -6.03
N VAL A 58 6.75 -5.86 -7.27
CA VAL A 58 6.98 -4.65 -8.05
C VAL A 58 5.66 -4.21 -8.69
N ALA A 59 5.23 -3.00 -8.35
CA ALA A 59 4.15 -2.32 -9.03
C ALA A 59 4.72 -1.61 -10.26
N GLY A 60 4.27 -2.03 -11.43
CA GLY A 60 4.59 -1.35 -12.69
C GLY A 60 3.89 0.00 -12.79
N GLY A 61 4.47 0.89 -13.59
CA GLY A 61 3.93 2.21 -13.84
C GLY A 61 2.74 2.18 -14.79
N SER A 62 1.54 2.05 -14.24
CA SER A 62 0.29 2.16 -15.02
C SER A 62 -0.30 3.57 -15.01
N GLY A 63 0.34 4.52 -14.29
CA GLY A 63 -0.14 5.88 -14.07
C GLY A 63 -0.96 6.06 -12.80
N TRP A 64 -1.23 7.32 -12.44
CA TRP A 64 -2.02 7.65 -11.28
C TRP A 64 -3.42 7.01 -11.33
N GLY A 65 -3.70 6.22 -10.30
CA GLY A 65 -5.01 5.61 -10.14
C GLY A 65 -5.32 4.47 -11.11
N TYR A 66 -4.35 3.92 -11.82
CA TYR A 66 -4.52 2.72 -12.63
C TYR A 66 -3.87 1.53 -11.97
N THR A 67 -4.63 0.47 -11.76
CA THR A 67 -4.12 -0.81 -11.26
C THR A 67 -4.67 -1.96 -12.08
N GLY A 68 -3.80 -2.86 -12.51
CA GLY A 68 -4.16 -4.14 -13.11
C GLY A 68 -4.37 -5.25 -12.07
N ALA A 69 -3.97 -5.01 -10.81
CA ALA A 69 -4.06 -6.00 -9.76
C ALA A 69 -5.28 -5.79 -8.86
N SER A 70 -5.79 -6.89 -8.32
CA SER A 70 -6.80 -6.89 -7.29
C SER A 70 -6.60 -8.16 -6.46
N TYR A 71 -6.61 -8.03 -5.14
CA TYR A 71 -6.36 -9.13 -4.24
C TYR A 71 -7.65 -9.60 -3.58
N ALA A 72 -7.96 -10.87 -3.77
CA ALA A 72 -9.03 -11.56 -3.05
C ALA A 72 -8.50 -12.07 -1.70
N VAL A 73 -8.18 -11.15 -0.79
CA VAL A 73 -7.60 -11.46 0.53
C VAL A 73 -8.58 -11.18 1.66
N GLY A 74 -8.53 -12.02 2.69
CA GLY A 74 -9.39 -11.91 3.86
C GLY A 74 -10.87 -12.21 3.58
N GLU A 75 -11.74 -11.76 4.45
CA GLU A 75 -13.19 -11.93 4.30
C GLU A 75 -13.74 -11.17 3.09
N ARG A 76 -14.84 -11.68 2.51
CA ARG A 76 -15.53 -11.03 1.38
C ARG A 76 -16.05 -9.63 1.75
N LEU A 77 -16.59 -9.49 2.96
CA LEU A 77 -17.05 -8.23 3.51
C LEU A 77 -16.04 -7.75 4.56
N LYS A 78 -15.58 -6.52 4.44
CA LYS A 78 -14.53 -5.94 5.27
C LYS A 78 -14.99 -4.60 5.87
N PRO A 79 -14.54 -4.26 7.08
CA PRO A 79 -14.69 -2.91 7.61
C PRO A 79 -14.08 -1.87 6.66
N VAL A 80 -14.52 -0.62 6.81
CA VAL A 80 -13.89 0.50 6.13
C VAL A 80 -12.49 0.71 6.72
N PRO A 81 -11.44 0.87 5.89
CA PRO A 81 -10.11 1.10 6.43
C PRO A 81 -10.01 2.47 7.11
N ASP A 82 -9.29 2.50 8.23
CA ASP A 82 -9.11 3.65 9.09
C ASP A 82 -7.72 4.27 8.98
N SER A 83 -6.74 3.44 8.73
CA SER A 83 -5.38 3.87 8.50
C SER A 83 -4.68 2.99 7.47
N LEU A 84 -3.58 3.53 6.92
CA LEU A 84 -2.74 2.89 5.94
C LEU A 84 -1.31 2.84 6.45
N PHE A 85 -0.71 1.66 6.45
CA PHE A 85 0.72 1.46 6.69
C PHE A 85 1.40 1.03 5.40
N VAL A 86 2.44 1.75 4.99
CA VAL A 86 3.19 1.50 3.76
C VAL A 86 4.68 1.46 4.00
N ASN A 87 5.35 0.58 3.25
CA ASN A 87 6.80 0.58 3.08
C ASN A 87 7.08 0.15 1.65
N TRP A 88 7.88 0.91 0.92
CA TRP A 88 8.23 0.60 -0.45
C TRP A 88 9.61 1.11 -0.82
N PHE A 89 10.13 0.57 -1.88
CA PHE A 89 11.36 1.00 -2.52
C PHE A 89 11.03 1.71 -3.83
N SER A 90 11.39 2.98 -3.95
CA SER A 90 11.33 3.76 -5.17
C SER A 90 12.53 3.37 -6.05
N ILE A 91 12.28 2.57 -7.08
CA ILE A 91 13.34 1.99 -7.89
C ILE A 91 14.12 3.07 -8.64
N THR A 92 13.44 4.10 -9.13
CA THR A 92 14.05 5.22 -9.84
C THR A 92 14.94 6.11 -8.99
N GLU A 93 14.64 6.24 -7.72
CA GLU A 93 15.43 7.07 -6.78
C GLU A 93 16.46 6.26 -6.02
N GLY A 94 16.33 4.92 -5.99
CA GLY A 94 17.15 4.06 -5.13
C GLY A 94 16.87 4.26 -3.64
N LYS A 95 15.66 4.70 -3.26
CA LYS A 95 15.28 5.12 -1.92
C LYS A 95 14.15 4.28 -1.35
N PHE A 96 14.22 4.00 -0.06
CA PHE A 96 13.14 3.39 0.70
C PHE A 96 12.29 4.45 1.38
N TYR A 97 10.97 4.25 1.39
CA TYR A 97 10.00 5.12 2.03
C TYR A 97 9.09 4.33 2.94
N LYS A 98 8.71 4.93 4.08
CA LYS A 98 7.72 4.36 5.01
C LYS A 98 6.77 5.40 5.53
N GLY A 99 5.55 4.97 5.83
CA GLY A 99 4.55 5.86 6.41
C GLY A 99 3.39 5.12 7.05
N LYS A 100 2.80 5.77 8.05
CA LYS A 100 1.54 5.39 8.66
C LYS A 100 0.61 6.59 8.60
N PHE A 101 -0.53 6.44 7.94
CA PHE A 101 -1.44 7.55 7.64
C PHE A 101 -2.85 7.25 8.14
N LYS A 102 -3.49 8.26 8.71
CA LYS A 102 -4.92 8.21 9.00
C LYS A 102 -5.68 8.46 7.70
N LEU A 103 -6.66 7.61 7.40
CA LEU A 103 -7.47 7.72 6.21
C LEU A 103 -8.76 8.52 6.46
N THR A 104 -9.27 9.16 5.42
CA THR A 104 -10.59 9.76 5.43
C THR A 104 -11.67 8.68 5.23
N SER A 105 -11.84 7.82 6.25
CA SER A 105 -12.72 6.64 6.22
C SER A 105 -14.14 6.97 5.75
N LYS A 106 -14.69 8.15 6.11
CA LYS A 106 -16.01 8.60 5.68
C LYS A 106 -16.13 8.71 4.17
N LYS A 107 -15.12 9.28 3.48
CA LYS A 107 -15.10 9.37 2.01
C LYS A 107 -15.00 7.99 1.36
N ILE A 108 -14.18 7.10 1.95
CA ILE A 108 -14.06 5.72 1.48
C ILE A 108 -15.41 5.02 1.64
N GLU A 109 -16.04 5.13 2.80
CA GLU A 109 -17.36 4.54 3.06
C GLU A 109 -18.43 5.00 2.07
N GLU A 110 -18.50 6.30 1.81
CA GLU A 110 -19.44 6.88 0.84
C GLU A 110 -19.21 6.33 -0.58
N ALA A 111 -17.94 6.15 -0.97
CA ALA A 111 -17.59 5.55 -2.24
C ALA A 111 -17.99 4.07 -2.33
N LEU A 112 -17.76 3.30 -1.26
CA LEU A 112 -18.15 1.89 -1.18
C LEU A 112 -19.68 1.72 -1.22
N LYS A 113 -20.45 2.60 -0.56
CA LYS A 113 -21.93 2.65 -0.65
C LYS A 113 -22.41 2.88 -2.08
N LYS A 114 -21.65 3.62 -2.89
CA LYS A 114 -21.94 3.89 -4.31
C LYS A 114 -21.49 2.78 -5.25
N GLY A 115 -21.02 1.64 -4.73
CA GLY A 115 -20.62 0.47 -5.52
C GLY A 115 -19.15 0.47 -5.97
N GLN A 116 -18.30 1.30 -5.38
CA GLN A 116 -16.87 1.12 -5.52
C GLN A 116 -16.44 -0.15 -4.79
N ILE A 117 -15.50 -0.89 -5.36
CA ILE A 117 -15.11 -2.22 -4.86
C ILE A 117 -13.60 -2.40 -4.68
N ARG A 118 -12.82 -1.38 -4.96
CA ARG A 118 -11.37 -1.38 -4.75
C ARG A 118 -10.97 -0.16 -3.94
N VAL A 119 -10.11 -0.39 -2.95
CA VAL A 119 -9.37 0.67 -2.25
C VAL A 119 -7.90 0.38 -2.47
N TYR A 120 -7.18 1.31 -3.08
CA TYR A 120 -5.81 1.04 -3.46
C TYR A 120 -4.89 2.25 -3.30
N THR A 121 -3.61 1.92 -3.17
CA THR A 121 -2.53 2.88 -2.94
C THR A 121 -1.73 3.04 -4.23
N CYS A 122 -1.48 4.26 -4.65
CA CYS A 122 -0.57 4.58 -5.74
C CYS A 122 0.70 5.22 -5.19
N PHE A 123 1.83 4.64 -5.54
CA PHE A 123 3.15 5.06 -5.08
C PHE A 123 3.85 5.88 -6.16
N ALA A 124 4.58 6.90 -5.74
CA ALA A 124 5.38 7.73 -6.64
C ALA A 124 6.67 8.20 -5.96
N PRO A 125 7.66 8.68 -6.73
CA PRO A 125 8.89 9.27 -6.20
C PRO A 125 8.64 10.37 -5.16
N HIS A 126 9.67 10.70 -4.39
CA HIS A 126 9.64 11.70 -3.30
C HIS A 126 8.66 11.37 -2.19
N GLY A 127 8.46 10.07 -1.92
CA GLY A 127 7.60 9.61 -0.84
C GLY A 127 6.10 9.85 -1.05
N ARG A 128 5.65 10.17 -2.26
CA ARG A 128 4.25 10.49 -2.55
C ARG A 128 3.37 9.24 -2.58
N VAL A 129 2.24 9.34 -1.90
CA VAL A 129 1.25 8.26 -1.77
C VAL A 129 -0.14 8.83 -1.99
N VAL A 130 -0.90 8.25 -2.91
CA VAL A 130 -2.31 8.61 -3.12
C VAL A 130 -3.18 7.39 -2.89
N VAL A 131 -4.21 7.54 -2.07
CA VAL A 131 -5.24 6.51 -1.88
C VAL A 131 -6.40 6.79 -2.82
N TYR A 132 -6.79 5.78 -3.56
CA TYR A 132 -7.90 5.82 -4.52
C TYR A 132 -8.99 4.84 -4.12
N VAL A 133 -10.19 5.14 -4.57
CA VAL A 133 -11.29 4.16 -4.69
C VAL A 133 -11.64 3.97 -6.16
N ALA A 134 -12.01 2.75 -6.55
CA ALA A 134 -12.42 2.47 -7.91
C ALA A 134 -13.49 1.37 -7.98
N GLY A 135 -14.27 1.40 -9.07
CA GLY A 135 -15.31 0.42 -9.36
C GLY A 135 -16.19 0.85 -10.54
N LYS A 136 -17.47 0.58 -10.44
CA LYS A 136 -18.45 0.82 -11.51
C LYS A 136 -18.48 2.29 -12.01
N HIS A 137 -18.23 3.24 -11.13
CA HIS A 137 -18.30 4.68 -11.45
C HIS A 137 -16.93 5.31 -11.69
N GLY A 138 -15.97 4.52 -12.19
CA GLY A 138 -14.61 5.00 -12.43
C GLY A 138 -13.74 4.99 -11.17
N ARG A 139 -12.83 5.93 -11.06
CA ARG A 139 -11.87 6.06 -9.95
C ARG A 139 -11.83 7.48 -9.44
N ALA A 140 -11.58 7.63 -8.13
CA ALA A 140 -11.41 8.93 -7.50
C ALA A 140 -10.30 8.88 -6.43
N PRO A 141 -9.44 9.91 -6.34
CA PRO A 141 -8.52 10.05 -5.23
C PRO A 141 -9.30 10.42 -3.96
N ILE A 142 -8.91 9.82 -2.84
CA ILE A 142 -9.48 10.08 -1.52
C ILE A 142 -8.52 10.92 -0.69
N ASP A 143 -7.28 10.45 -0.56
CA ASP A 143 -6.26 11.05 0.30
C ASP A 143 -4.92 11.11 -0.42
N ARG A 144 -4.10 12.11 -0.06
CA ARG A 144 -2.73 12.28 -0.53
C ARG A 144 -1.81 12.45 0.67
N PHE A 145 -0.69 11.75 0.66
CA PHE A 145 0.28 11.74 1.73
C PHE A 145 1.70 11.83 1.20
N ARG A 146 2.62 12.27 2.05
CA ARG A 146 4.04 12.15 1.82
C ARG A 146 4.66 11.30 2.93
N ALA A 147 5.24 10.18 2.55
CA ALA A 147 5.98 9.29 3.43
C ALA A 147 7.38 9.84 3.67
N ILE A 148 8.01 9.40 4.74
CA ILE A 148 9.39 9.73 5.07
C ILE A 148 10.36 8.73 4.42
N GLU A 149 11.55 9.18 4.05
CA GLU A 149 12.63 8.31 3.62
C GLU A 149 13.07 7.41 4.78
N ASP A 150 13.15 6.11 4.52
CA ASP A 150 13.68 5.13 5.49
C ASP A 150 15.18 4.94 5.30
N THR A 151 15.97 5.81 5.89
CA THR A 151 17.44 5.77 5.83
C THR A 151 18.06 4.58 6.56
N SER A 152 17.29 3.84 7.37
CA SER A 152 17.76 2.62 8.03
C SER A 152 17.84 1.41 7.08
N MET A 153 17.15 1.47 5.94
CA MET A 153 17.14 0.45 4.89
C MET A 153 18.05 0.86 3.72
N THR A 154 18.83 -0.08 3.22
CA THR A 154 19.64 0.08 2.00
C THR A 154 19.29 -1.04 1.00
N ILE A 155 19.68 -0.86 -0.27
CA ILE A 155 19.50 -1.89 -1.30
C ILE A 155 20.21 -3.18 -0.88
N ALA A 156 21.45 -3.08 -0.38
CA ALA A 156 22.20 -4.23 0.12
C ALA A 156 21.44 -4.98 1.22
N LYS A 157 20.99 -4.27 2.28
CA LYS A 157 20.18 -4.87 3.35
C LYS A 157 18.90 -5.53 2.83
N HIS A 158 18.26 -4.91 1.84
CA HIS A 158 17.04 -5.45 1.24
C HIS A 158 17.34 -6.76 0.48
N ILE A 159 18.39 -6.79 -0.35
CA ILE A 159 18.80 -8.00 -1.09
C ILE A 159 19.17 -9.13 -0.13
N LEU A 160 19.96 -8.86 0.91
CA LEU A 160 20.30 -9.83 1.93
C LEU A 160 19.06 -10.44 2.58
N LYS A 161 18.11 -9.57 2.98
CA LYS A 161 16.85 -9.98 3.61
C LYS A 161 16.01 -10.90 2.74
N ILE A 162 15.81 -10.56 1.46
CA ILE A 162 14.96 -11.36 0.55
C ILE A 162 15.62 -12.71 0.19
N ASN A 163 16.95 -12.81 0.30
CA ASN A 163 17.71 -14.03 0.05
C ASN A 163 17.93 -14.88 1.32
N GLY A 164 17.43 -14.41 2.48
CA GLY A 164 17.52 -15.11 3.74
C GLY A 164 18.96 -15.25 4.27
N VAL A 165 19.83 -14.28 3.95
CA VAL A 165 21.21 -14.20 4.41
C VAL A 165 21.41 -12.92 5.23
N LYS A 166 22.41 -12.90 6.12
CA LYS A 166 22.62 -11.78 7.05
C LYS A 166 23.75 -10.85 6.63
N THR A 167 24.73 -11.36 5.89
CA THR A 167 25.93 -10.62 5.50
C THR A 167 26.21 -10.76 4.01
N GLU A 168 26.98 -9.82 3.46
CA GLU A 168 27.44 -9.89 2.06
C GLU A 168 28.36 -11.11 1.84
N GLN A 169 29.15 -11.50 2.84
CA GLN A 169 29.96 -12.68 2.77
C GLN A 169 29.10 -13.96 2.65
N GLU A 170 28.04 -14.12 3.47
CA GLU A 170 27.11 -15.24 3.34
C GLU A 170 26.41 -15.25 1.98
N PHE A 171 26.14 -14.07 1.40
CA PHE A 171 25.57 -13.94 0.07
C PHE A 171 26.56 -14.44 -1.00
N GLU A 172 27.82 -13.99 -0.96
CA GLU A 172 28.87 -14.41 -1.89
C GLU A 172 29.14 -15.92 -1.80
N GLU A 173 29.21 -16.47 -0.57
CA GLU A 173 29.37 -17.92 -0.35
C GLU A 173 28.21 -18.74 -0.92
N LYS A 174 26.97 -18.22 -0.82
CA LYS A 174 25.76 -18.92 -1.27
C LYS A 174 25.55 -18.85 -2.78
N TYR A 175 25.87 -17.71 -3.42
CA TYR A 175 25.55 -17.46 -4.81
C TYR A 175 26.77 -17.40 -5.74
N GLY A 176 27.99 -17.36 -5.20
CA GLY A 176 29.22 -17.31 -5.98
C GLY A 176 29.48 -15.94 -6.65
N GLU A 177 28.74 -14.91 -6.26
CA GLU A 177 28.84 -13.57 -6.82
C GLU A 177 28.75 -12.49 -5.73
N LYS A 178 29.39 -11.34 -5.97
CA LYS A 178 29.29 -10.19 -5.07
C LYS A 178 27.92 -9.53 -5.19
N LEU A 179 27.41 -9.08 -4.03
CA LEU A 179 26.17 -8.34 -4.00
C LEU A 179 26.31 -7.01 -4.77
N ASP A 180 25.56 -6.85 -5.85
CA ASP A 180 25.52 -5.63 -6.65
C ASP A 180 24.12 -5.03 -6.72
N GLY A 181 23.92 -3.95 -5.96
CA GLY A 181 22.67 -3.19 -5.95
C GLY A 181 22.33 -2.53 -7.29
N SER A 182 23.32 -2.24 -8.14
CA SER A 182 23.07 -1.62 -9.46
C SER A 182 22.42 -2.60 -10.44
N THR A 183 22.83 -3.84 -10.42
CA THR A 183 22.22 -4.93 -11.20
C THR A 183 20.78 -5.18 -10.71
N TYR A 184 20.55 -5.16 -9.41
CA TYR A 184 19.19 -5.25 -8.85
C TYR A 184 18.26 -4.16 -9.39
N LEU A 185 18.71 -2.91 -9.44
CA LEU A 185 17.92 -1.79 -9.97
C LEU A 185 17.63 -1.95 -11.47
N LYS A 186 18.64 -2.27 -12.25
CA LYS A 186 18.51 -2.44 -13.72
C LYS A 186 17.48 -3.51 -14.09
N HIS A 187 17.34 -4.54 -13.29
CA HIS A 187 16.37 -5.62 -13.54
C HIS A 187 14.91 -5.14 -13.51
N TYR A 188 14.59 -4.09 -12.75
CA TYR A 188 13.22 -3.60 -12.57
C TYR A 188 12.87 -2.36 -13.39
N ILE A 189 13.85 -1.67 -13.97
CA ILE A 189 13.62 -0.51 -14.84
C ILE A 189 13.64 -0.97 -16.31
N LYS A 190 12.50 -0.86 -16.96
CA LYS A 190 12.41 -1.14 -18.39
C LYS A 190 13.19 -0.09 -19.20
N LYS A 191 13.66 -0.46 -20.39
CA LYS A 191 14.41 0.45 -21.27
C LYS A 191 13.62 1.72 -21.60
N GLU A 192 12.32 1.60 -21.89
CA GLU A 192 11.44 2.73 -22.14
C GLU A 192 11.31 3.67 -20.94
N ASP A 193 11.23 3.13 -19.73
CA ASP A 193 11.16 3.93 -18.49
C ASP A 193 12.47 4.67 -18.25
N SER A 194 13.61 4.01 -18.46
CA SER A 194 14.93 4.63 -18.33
C SER A 194 15.10 5.80 -19.33
N ILE A 195 14.69 5.62 -20.59
CA ILE A 195 14.71 6.68 -21.59
C ILE A 195 13.78 7.84 -21.19
N TYR A 196 12.58 7.53 -20.72
CA TYR A 196 11.63 8.55 -20.28
C TYR A 196 12.20 9.36 -19.12
N ILE A 197 12.72 8.70 -18.08
CA ILE A 197 13.30 9.32 -16.89
C ILE A 197 14.50 10.20 -17.24
N SER A 198 15.39 9.73 -18.12
CA SER A 198 16.55 10.51 -18.54
C SER A 198 16.17 11.82 -19.26
N LYS A 199 15.03 11.81 -19.97
CA LYS A 199 14.53 12.97 -20.72
C LYS A 199 13.69 13.92 -19.87
N HIS A 200 12.90 13.41 -18.93
CA HIS A 200 11.90 14.18 -18.19
C HIS A 200 12.22 14.36 -16.70
N GLY A 201 13.24 13.66 -16.18
CA GLY A 201 13.59 13.69 -14.77
C GLY A 201 12.54 12.99 -13.88
N ILE A 202 12.64 13.23 -12.57
CA ILE A 202 11.72 12.70 -11.57
C ILE A 202 10.78 13.84 -11.14
N PRO A 203 9.46 13.73 -11.37
CA PRO A 203 8.53 14.79 -11.03
C PRO A 203 8.35 14.94 -9.52
N ASP A 204 8.27 16.15 -9.02
CA ASP A 204 7.95 16.47 -7.60
C ASP A 204 6.53 17.01 -7.41
N THR A 205 5.71 17.06 -8.44
CA THR A 205 4.31 17.50 -8.39
C THR A 205 3.33 16.34 -8.36
N TRP A 206 2.12 16.61 -7.86
CA TRP A 206 1.01 15.65 -7.78
C TRP A 206 0.31 15.46 -9.13
#